data_e6bc932ed1abdf3aa54b342e60e4cc13
#
_entry.id   e6bc932ed1abdf3aa54b342e60e4cc13
#
_cell.length_a   1.000
_cell.length_b   1.000
_cell.length_c   1.000
_cell.angle_alpha   90.00
_cell.angle_beta   90.00
_cell.angle_gamma   90.00
#
_symmetry.space_group_name_H-M   'P 1'
#
loop_
_entity.id
_entity.type
_entity.pdbx_description
1 polymer ?
#
loop_
_entity_poly.entity_id
_entity_poly.type
_entity_poly.pdbx_seq_one_letter_code
_entity_poly.pdbx_strand_id
1 'polypeptide(L)'
;MSLEITQREREGIVILDLDGRLTVGQEAGALREAVLKLSAEGRHKVVLNLEKVEYIDSTGLGGLVICFTTLKRDGGALKLLNLNRRNVELLVLTKLQTVFEVFNDEQDSVNSFFPGREIKRFDILSFVQQSRQEE
;
A
#
# COMPACT_ATOMS: atom_id res chain seq x y z
N MET A 1 -13.83 15.66 0.29
CA MET A 1 -14.04 14.21 0.14
C MET A 1 -13.19 13.49 1.13
N SER A 2 -13.79 12.60 1.85
CA SER A 2 -13.11 11.90 2.93
C SER A 2 -12.49 10.60 2.43
N LEU A 3 -11.51 10.12 3.18
CA LEU A 3 -10.94 8.79 3.02
C LEU A 3 -11.50 7.93 4.14
N GLU A 4 -12.15 6.83 3.80
CA GLU A 4 -12.59 5.86 4.78
C GLU A 4 -11.52 4.81 4.96
N ILE A 5 -11.19 4.48 6.21
CA ILE A 5 -10.21 3.47 6.55
C ILE A 5 -10.90 2.42 7.41
N THR A 6 -10.96 1.19 6.90
CA THR A 6 -11.54 0.07 7.63
C THR A 6 -10.43 -0.90 7.98
N GLN A 7 -10.29 -1.19 9.26
CA GLN A 7 -9.25 -2.10 9.75
C GLN A 7 -9.81 -3.50 9.92
N ARG A 8 -9.08 -4.47 9.41
CA ARG A 8 -9.36 -5.89 9.63
C ARG A 8 -8.05 -6.64 9.77
N GLU A 9 -8.12 -7.91 10.08
CA GLU A 9 -6.94 -8.71 10.32
C GLU A 9 -7.07 -10.06 9.63
N ARG A 10 -5.96 -10.56 9.12
CA ARG A 10 -5.90 -11.89 8.51
C ARG A 10 -4.57 -12.54 8.86
N GLU A 11 -4.63 -13.66 9.55
CA GLU A 11 -3.44 -14.39 10.02
C GLU A 11 -2.46 -13.53 10.81
N GLY A 12 -2.97 -12.58 11.59
CA GLY A 12 -2.16 -11.68 12.39
C GLY A 12 -1.65 -10.44 11.63
N ILE A 13 -1.90 -10.38 10.33
CA ILE A 13 -1.51 -9.23 9.51
C ILE A 13 -2.67 -8.23 9.47
N VAL A 14 -2.38 -6.96 9.75
CA VAL A 14 -3.38 -5.91 9.68
C VAL A 14 -3.61 -5.52 8.23
N ILE A 15 -4.87 -5.47 7.82
CA ILE A 15 -5.25 -4.99 6.50
C ILE A 15 -6.08 -3.73 6.69
N LEU A 16 -5.64 -2.65 6.07
CA LEU A 16 -6.38 -1.40 6.04
C LEU A 16 -7.02 -1.27 4.65
N ASP A 17 -8.34 -1.37 4.62
CA ASP A 17 -9.09 -1.13 3.38
C ASP A 17 -9.37 0.36 3.29
N LEU A 18 -8.83 1.00 2.26
CA LEU A 18 -8.98 2.43 2.04
C LEU A 18 -9.99 2.68 0.94
N ASP A 19 -10.88 3.64 1.15
CA ASP A 19 -11.90 4.01 0.18
C ASP A 19 -11.93 5.53 0.02
N GLY A 20 -11.62 6.01 -1.17
CA GLY A 20 -11.65 7.43 -1.49
C GLY A 20 -10.40 7.89 -2.23
N ARG A 21 -9.85 9.00 -1.76
CA ARG A 21 -8.66 9.61 -2.35
C ARG A 21 -7.59 9.80 -1.30
N LEU A 22 -6.34 9.58 -1.68
CA LEU A 22 -5.21 9.79 -0.81
C LEU A 22 -4.46 11.03 -1.29
N THR A 23 -4.92 12.18 -0.82
CA THR A 23 -4.47 13.48 -1.32
C THR A 23 -4.10 14.41 -0.15
N VAL A 24 -3.69 15.63 -0.51
CA VAL A 24 -3.37 16.67 0.47
C VAL A 24 -4.55 16.93 1.39
N GLY A 25 -4.27 17.21 2.67
CA GLY A 25 -5.26 17.55 3.67
C GLY A 25 -5.46 16.46 4.70
N GLN A 26 -6.70 16.30 5.15
CA GLN A 26 -7.04 15.38 6.24
C GLN A 26 -6.84 13.91 5.84
N GLU A 27 -6.97 13.59 4.56
CA GLU A 27 -6.89 12.22 4.06
C GLU A 27 -5.51 11.61 4.33
N ALA A 28 -4.45 12.31 3.93
CA ALA A 28 -3.08 11.82 4.13
C ALA A 28 -2.74 11.74 5.61
N GLY A 29 -3.21 12.72 6.40
CA GLY A 29 -3.02 12.74 7.86
C GLY A 29 -3.72 11.60 8.56
N ALA A 30 -4.95 11.28 8.13
CA ALA A 30 -5.74 10.19 8.71
C ALA A 30 -5.03 8.84 8.54
N LEU A 31 -4.48 8.57 7.35
CA LEU A 31 -3.75 7.33 7.12
C LEU A 31 -2.50 7.25 7.99
N ARG A 32 -1.73 8.34 8.05
CA ARG A 32 -0.52 8.38 8.87
C ARG A 32 -0.83 8.14 10.34
N GLU A 33 -1.88 8.77 10.86
CA GLU A 33 -2.29 8.57 12.26
C GLU A 33 -2.69 7.12 12.52
N ALA A 34 -3.44 6.50 11.61
CA ALA A 34 -3.85 5.11 11.75
C ALA A 34 -2.63 4.19 11.83
N VAL A 35 -1.64 4.38 10.96
CA VAL A 35 -0.43 3.56 10.94
C VAL A 35 0.44 3.81 12.17
N LEU A 36 0.59 5.07 12.59
CA LEU A 36 1.35 5.40 13.80
C LEU A 36 0.75 4.76 15.04
N LYS A 37 -0.59 4.75 15.13
CA LYS A 37 -1.29 4.10 16.23
C LYS A 37 -1.03 2.60 16.25
N LEU A 38 -1.11 1.94 15.09
CA LEU A 38 -0.82 0.51 14.98
C LEU A 38 0.61 0.21 15.39
N SER A 39 1.56 1.03 14.95
CA SER A 39 2.96 0.85 15.30
C SER A 39 3.18 0.99 16.81
N ALA A 40 2.53 1.97 17.44
CA ALA A 40 2.62 2.17 18.89
C ALA A 40 2.01 0.99 19.67
N GLU A 41 1.06 0.28 19.08
CA GLU A 41 0.43 -0.91 19.68
C GLU A 41 1.20 -2.20 19.41
N GLY A 42 2.36 -2.11 18.77
CA GLY A 42 3.17 -3.28 18.41
C GLY A 42 2.69 -4.02 17.17
N ARG A 43 1.80 -3.44 16.39
CA ARG A 43 1.24 -4.04 15.19
C ARG A 43 1.93 -3.46 13.95
N HIS A 44 3.04 -4.09 13.58
CA HIS A 44 3.97 -3.54 12.58
C HIS A 44 3.85 -4.17 11.20
N LYS A 45 2.95 -5.14 11.01
CA LYS A 45 2.79 -5.84 9.73
C LYS A 45 1.47 -5.42 9.11
N VAL A 46 1.54 -4.57 8.09
CA VAL A 46 0.37 -3.88 7.55
C VAL A 46 0.31 -4.01 6.02
N VAL A 47 -0.87 -4.32 5.52
CA VAL A 47 -1.19 -4.28 4.09
C VAL A 47 -2.19 -3.15 3.88
N LEU A 48 -1.93 -2.27 2.92
CA LEU A 48 -2.89 -1.27 2.48
C LEU A 48 -3.61 -1.77 1.24
N ASN A 49 -4.90 -1.99 1.35
CA ASN A 49 -5.73 -2.35 0.23
C ASN A 49 -6.22 -1.08 -0.46
N LEU A 50 -5.70 -0.84 -1.65
CA LEU A 50 -5.91 0.40 -2.40
C LEU A 50 -6.89 0.21 -3.57
N GLU A 51 -7.64 -0.88 -3.57
CA GLU A 51 -8.59 -1.20 -4.64
C GLU A 51 -9.60 -0.07 -4.87
N LYS A 52 -10.05 0.57 -3.79
CA LYS A 52 -11.03 1.65 -3.85
C LYS A 52 -10.39 3.03 -3.70
N VAL A 53 -9.08 3.14 -3.87
CA VAL A 53 -8.40 4.43 -3.90
C VAL A 53 -8.25 4.85 -5.35
N GLU A 54 -9.06 5.82 -5.75
CA GLU A 54 -9.08 6.31 -7.12
C GLU A 54 -7.82 7.07 -7.49
N TYR A 55 -7.30 7.86 -6.55
CA TYR A 55 -6.25 8.82 -6.86
C TYR A 55 -5.33 9.05 -5.66
N ILE A 56 -4.03 9.10 -5.94
CA ILE A 56 -2.98 9.45 -4.97
C ILE A 56 -2.20 10.62 -5.56
N ASP A 57 -2.09 11.73 -4.82
CA ASP A 57 -1.25 12.85 -5.23
C ASP A 57 0.13 12.76 -4.57
N SER A 58 0.99 13.75 -4.83
CA SER A 58 2.35 13.75 -4.28
C SER A 58 2.37 13.79 -2.76
N THR A 59 1.41 14.46 -2.13
CA THR A 59 1.30 14.51 -0.67
C THR A 59 0.87 13.16 -0.12
N GLY A 60 -0.11 12.52 -0.76
CA GLY A 60 -0.53 11.17 -0.38
C GLY A 60 0.59 10.16 -0.55
N LEU A 61 1.34 10.28 -1.64
CA LEU A 61 2.48 9.39 -1.88
C LEU A 61 3.56 9.59 -0.81
N GLY A 62 3.85 10.85 -0.44
CA GLY A 62 4.76 11.15 0.67
C GLY A 62 4.29 10.53 1.97
N GLY A 63 2.99 10.55 2.23
CA GLY A 63 2.39 9.90 3.39
C GLY A 63 2.61 8.39 3.40
N LEU A 64 2.49 7.75 2.24
CA LEU A 64 2.78 6.31 2.11
C LEU A 64 4.24 6.00 2.44
N VAL A 65 5.16 6.84 1.98
CA VAL A 65 6.59 6.67 2.27
C VAL A 65 6.86 6.79 3.76
N ILE A 66 6.23 7.77 4.43
CA ILE A 66 6.37 7.95 5.87
C ILE A 66 5.84 6.73 6.62
N CYS A 67 4.68 6.21 6.23
CA CYS A 67 4.12 5.00 6.84
C CYS A 67 5.05 3.80 6.65
N PHE A 68 5.57 3.62 5.44
CA PHE A 68 6.51 2.55 5.13
C PHE A 68 7.75 2.64 6.03
N THR A 69 8.34 3.83 6.10
CA THR A 69 9.56 4.05 6.88
C THR A 69 9.34 3.80 8.37
N THR A 70 8.18 4.28 8.89
CA THR A 70 7.83 4.10 10.30
C THR A 70 7.73 2.62 10.67
N LEU A 71 6.98 1.85 9.88
CA LEU A 71 6.79 0.44 10.15
C LEU A 71 8.09 -0.36 10.01
N LYS A 72 8.88 -0.04 9.00
CA LYS A 72 10.16 -0.71 8.78
C LYS A 72 11.14 -0.43 9.93
N ARG A 73 11.20 0.80 10.40
CA ARG A 73 12.03 1.18 11.54
C ARG A 73 11.65 0.38 12.80
N ASP A 74 10.36 0.11 12.97
CA ASP A 74 9.86 -0.62 14.14
C ASP A 74 9.88 -2.14 13.93
N GLY A 75 10.56 -2.62 12.91
CA GLY A 75 10.76 -4.04 12.67
C GLY A 75 9.69 -4.74 11.85
N GLY A 76 8.78 -3.96 11.27
CA GLY A 76 7.69 -4.47 10.47
C GLY A 76 7.81 -4.18 8.98
N ALA A 77 6.67 -4.11 8.31
CA ALA A 77 6.62 -3.83 6.89
C ALA A 77 5.25 -3.28 6.49
N LEU A 78 5.24 -2.49 5.43
CA LEU A 78 4.04 -2.01 4.79
C LEU A 78 4.06 -2.50 3.34
N LYS A 79 2.97 -3.16 2.92
CA LYS A 79 2.85 -3.67 1.56
C LYS A 79 1.57 -3.12 0.93
N LEU A 80 1.56 -3.00 -0.39
CA LEU A 80 0.45 -2.41 -1.13
C LEU A 80 -0.30 -3.51 -1.89
N LEU A 81 -1.62 -3.41 -1.91
CA LEU A 81 -2.50 -4.38 -2.54
C LEU A 81 -3.49 -3.67 -3.46
N ASN A 82 -3.67 -4.21 -4.66
CA ASN A 82 -4.71 -3.79 -5.61
C ASN A 82 -4.63 -2.34 -6.06
N LEU A 83 -3.45 -1.89 -6.48
CA LEU A 83 -3.31 -0.58 -7.10
C LEU A 83 -4.01 -0.55 -8.46
N ASN A 84 -4.74 0.52 -8.75
CA ASN A 84 -5.25 0.72 -10.09
C ASN A 84 -4.11 1.16 -11.04
N ARG A 85 -4.39 1.16 -12.36
CA ARG A 85 -3.40 1.49 -13.38
C ARG A 85 -2.73 2.85 -13.13
N ARG A 86 -3.52 3.85 -12.81
CA ARG A 86 -3.04 5.22 -12.55
C ARG A 86 -2.04 5.27 -11.40
N ASN A 87 -2.36 4.57 -10.31
CA ASN A 87 -1.50 4.56 -9.13
C ASN A 87 -0.25 3.72 -9.36
N VAL A 88 -0.34 2.64 -10.16
CA VAL A 88 0.84 1.88 -10.58
C VAL A 88 1.79 2.78 -11.39
N GLU A 89 1.26 3.52 -12.34
CA GLU A 89 2.05 4.43 -13.17
C GLU A 89 2.73 5.50 -12.32
N LEU A 90 2.05 6.00 -11.29
CA LEU A 90 2.64 6.97 -10.38
C LEU A 90 3.86 6.40 -9.65
N LEU A 91 3.77 5.15 -9.19
CA LEU A 91 4.92 4.50 -8.55
C LEU A 91 6.10 4.37 -9.52
N VAL A 92 5.83 4.01 -10.77
CA VAL A 92 6.89 3.86 -11.78
C VAL A 92 7.53 5.20 -12.07
N LEU A 93 6.74 6.25 -12.28
CA LEU A 93 7.25 7.60 -12.56
C LEU A 93 8.11 8.14 -11.42
N THR A 94 7.78 7.81 -10.20
CA THR A 94 8.53 8.25 -9.02
C THR A 94 9.62 7.28 -8.63
N LYS A 95 9.76 6.15 -9.33
CA LYS A 95 10.71 5.06 -9.04
C LYS A 95 10.47 4.40 -7.69
N LEU A 96 9.29 4.53 -7.11
CA LEU A 96 8.96 3.94 -5.83
C LEU A 96 8.54 2.47 -5.95
N GLN A 97 8.43 1.93 -7.17
CA GLN A 97 8.21 0.50 -7.36
C GLN A 97 9.39 -0.34 -6.82
N THR A 98 10.55 0.28 -6.61
CA THR A 98 11.70 -0.39 -6.00
C THR A 98 11.64 -0.40 -4.48
N VAL A 99 10.78 0.44 -3.90
CA VAL A 99 10.62 0.57 -2.45
C VAL A 99 9.45 -0.27 -1.96
N PHE A 100 8.29 -0.16 -2.61
CA PHE A 100 7.07 -0.84 -2.19
C PHE A 100 6.92 -2.19 -2.86
N GLU A 101 6.60 -3.22 -2.07
CA GLU A 101 6.12 -4.49 -2.61
C GLU A 101 4.63 -4.34 -2.91
N VAL A 102 4.25 -4.69 -4.14
CA VAL A 102 2.87 -4.55 -4.62
C VAL A 102 2.31 -5.92 -4.98
N PHE A 103 1.08 -6.17 -4.56
CA PHE A 103 0.37 -7.42 -4.83
C PHE A 103 -0.99 -7.13 -5.43
N ASN A 104 -1.51 -8.05 -6.22
CA ASN A 104 -2.88 -7.99 -6.72
C ASN A 104 -3.74 -9.15 -6.21
N ASP A 105 -3.25 -9.87 -5.22
CA ASP A 105 -3.98 -10.92 -4.52
C ASP A 105 -3.73 -10.78 -3.02
N GLU A 106 -4.82 -10.74 -2.24
CA GLU A 106 -4.71 -10.53 -0.80
C GLU A 106 -3.93 -11.63 -0.11
N GLN A 107 -4.18 -12.89 -0.46
CA GLN A 107 -3.49 -14.01 0.18
C GLN A 107 -1.98 -13.96 -0.09
N ASP A 108 -1.58 -13.57 -1.31
CA ASP A 108 -0.16 -13.39 -1.62
C ASP A 108 0.45 -12.29 -0.77
N SER A 109 -0.26 -11.18 -0.56
CA SER A 109 0.24 -10.09 0.27
C SER A 109 0.44 -10.55 1.72
N VAL A 110 -0.50 -11.33 2.27
CA VAL A 110 -0.39 -11.89 3.62
C VAL A 110 0.74 -12.90 3.69
N ASN A 111 0.82 -13.80 2.72
CA ASN A 111 1.85 -14.83 2.68
C ASN A 111 3.27 -14.24 2.63
N SER A 112 3.42 -13.06 2.03
CA SER A 112 4.73 -12.42 1.91
C SER A 112 5.36 -12.05 3.25
N PHE A 113 4.59 -12.04 4.34
CA PHE A 113 5.12 -11.81 5.68
C PHE A 113 5.63 -13.10 6.34
N PHE A 114 5.40 -14.26 5.76
CA PHE A 114 5.75 -15.55 6.36
C PHE A 114 6.84 -16.24 5.54
N PRO A 115 8.01 -16.51 6.14
CA PRO A 115 9.09 -17.21 5.42
C PRO A 115 8.64 -18.59 4.94
N GLY A 116 9.08 -18.96 3.74
CA GLY A 116 8.82 -20.29 3.19
C GLY A 116 7.49 -20.46 2.47
N ARG A 117 6.62 -19.46 2.49
CA ARG A 117 5.38 -19.49 1.71
C ARG A 117 5.63 -19.02 0.28
N GLU A 118 5.00 -19.67 -0.67
CA GLU A 118 5.06 -19.23 -2.06
C GLU A 118 4.22 -17.98 -2.23
N ILE A 119 4.77 -17.00 -2.95
CA ILE A 119 4.07 -15.75 -3.23
C ILE A 119 4.24 -15.38 -4.70
N LYS A 120 3.25 -14.67 -5.22
CA LYS A 120 3.32 -14.08 -6.54
C LYS A 120 3.20 -12.58 -6.41
N ARG A 121 4.28 -11.88 -6.74
CA ARG A 121 4.29 -10.42 -6.75
C ARG A 121 3.70 -9.90 -8.04
N PHE A 122 3.07 -8.75 -7.96
CA PHE A 122 2.58 -8.07 -9.14
C PHE A 122 3.75 -7.54 -9.96
N ASP A 123 3.81 -7.92 -11.25
CA ASP A 123 4.87 -7.47 -12.15
C ASP A 123 4.50 -6.10 -12.72
N ILE A 124 4.94 -5.04 -12.04
CA ILE A 124 4.63 -3.66 -12.38
C ILE A 124 5.15 -3.29 -13.77
N LEU A 125 6.38 -3.70 -14.09
CA LEU A 125 7.00 -3.31 -15.35
C LEU A 125 6.30 -3.95 -16.54
N SER A 126 5.95 -5.23 -16.46
CA SER A 126 5.17 -5.89 -17.50
C SER A 126 3.80 -5.27 -17.67
N PHE A 127 3.13 -4.92 -16.56
CA PHE A 127 1.82 -4.28 -16.60
C PHE A 127 1.88 -2.94 -17.34
N VAL A 128 2.87 -2.10 -17.04
CA VAL A 128 3.02 -0.79 -17.67
C VAL A 128 3.36 -0.92 -19.14
N GLN A 129 4.26 -1.83 -19.51
CA GLN A 129 4.61 -2.08 -20.91
C GLN A 129 3.41 -2.55 -21.70
N GLN A 130 2.65 -3.49 -21.16
CA GLN A 130 1.44 -4.01 -21.81
C GLN A 130 0.41 -2.90 -22.01
N SER A 131 0.20 -2.06 -21.01
CA SER A 131 -0.72 -0.93 -21.10
C SER A 131 -0.32 0.05 -22.19
N ARG A 132 0.99 0.31 -22.36
CA ARG A 132 1.48 1.20 -23.42
C ARG A 132 1.26 0.63 -24.80
N GLN A 133 1.38 -0.69 -24.96
CA GLN A 133 1.16 -1.34 -26.24
C GLN A 133 -0.31 -1.29 -26.66
N GLU A 134 -1.22 -1.25 -25.71
CA GLU A 134 -2.66 -1.16 -25.95
C GLU A 134 -3.09 0.25 -26.36
N GLU A 135 -2.27 1.25 -26.13
CA GLU A 135 -2.53 2.62 -26.54
C GLU A 135 -2.15 2.85 -28.00
#